data_98bbd0fae87461f4631c5e8f802c5f04
#
_entry.id   98bbd0fae87461f4631c5e8f802c5f04
#
_cell.length_a   1.000
_cell.length_b   1.000
_cell.length_c   1.000
_cell.angle_alpha   90.00
_cell.angle_beta   90.00
_cell.angle_gamma   90.00
#
_symmetry.space_group_name_H-M   'P 1'
#
loop_
_entity.id
_entity.type
_entity.pdbx_description
1 polymer ?
#
loop_
_entity_poly.entity_id
_entity_poly.type
_entity_poly.pdbx_seq_one_letter_code
_entity_poly.pdbx_strand_id
1 'polypeptide(L)'
;VVIAGQHTDCCVRHTSYDAYLRGLEVVVPADATAVFQPLSEEAVQARQERALDYLRTFYGVRVVDTADLLGEPGPAGPSDPSRAAAAAEQR
;
A
#
# COMPACT_ATOMS: atom_id res chain seq x y z
N VAL A 1 9.95 -3.05 0.25
CA VAL A 1 9.22 -3.97 1.13
C VAL A 1 7.71 -3.75 0.99
N VAL A 2 6.97 -4.82 1.01
CA VAL A 2 5.51 -4.78 0.93
C VAL A 2 4.95 -5.03 2.32
N ILE A 3 4.08 -4.13 2.76
CA ILE A 3 3.47 -4.23 4.10
C ILE A 3 1.95 -4.28 3.94
N ALA A 4 1.36 -5.30 4.50
CA ALA A 4 -0.08 -5.54 4.44
C ALA A 4 -0.61 -5.95 5.81
N GLY A 5 -1.91 -6.07 5.94
CA GLY A 5 -2.57 -6.51 7.16
C GLY A 5 -3.34 -5.41 7.87
N GLN A 6 -3.50 -5.55 9.16
CA GLN A 6 -4.22 -4.57 9.98
C GLN A 6 -3.34 -4.13 11.15
N HIS A 7 -3.54 -2.98 11.65
CA HIS A 7 -4.47 -1.94 11.17
C HIS A 7 -3.68 -0.91 10.41
N THR A 8 -4.26 -0.36 9.35
CA THR A 8 -3.57 0.57 8.46
C THR A 8 -2.97 1.75 9.21
N ASP A 9 -3.70 2.28 10.19
CA ASP A 9 -3.28 3.45 10.98
C ASP A 9 -2.57 3.09 12.29
N CYS A 10 -2.19 1.85 12.46
CA CYS A 10 -1.51 1.40 13.67
C CYS A 10 -0.32 0.52 13.30
N CYS A 11 -0.49 -0.79 13.25
CA CYS A 11 0.62 -1.72 13.00
C CYS A 11 1.24 -1.54 11.61
N VAL A 12 0.42 -1.33 10.60
CA VAL A 12 0.91 -1.06 9.24
C VAL A 12 1.69 0.25 9.23
N ARG A 13 1.16 1.28 9.88
CA ARG A 13 1.83 2.58 9.98
C ARG A 13 3.16 2.47 10.71
N HIS A 14 3.19 1.78 11.85
CA HIS A 14 4.43 1.65 12.64
C HIS A 14 5.49 0.85 11.90
N THR A 15 5.09 -0.22 11.24
CA THR A 15 6.02 -1.03 10.46
C THR A 15 6.55 -0.24 9.26
N SER A 16 5.68 0.53 8.61
CA SER A 16 6.07 1.39 7.50
C SER A 16 7.06 2.46 7.93
N TYR A 17 6.84 3.04 9.10
CA TYR A 17 7.75 4.03 9.65
C TYR A 17 9.13 3.42 9.93
N ASP A 18 9.16 2.25 10.55
CA ASP A 18 10.41 1.57 10.83
C ASP A 18 11.17 1.24 9.55
N ALA A 19 10.49 0.74 8.54
CA ALA A 19 11.09 0.47 7.24
C ALA A 19 11.61 1.76 6.59
N TYR A 20 10.83 2.82 6.67
CA TYR A 20 11.22 4.13 6.15
C TYR A 20 12.51 4.63 6.81
N LEU A 21 12.60 4.52 8.13
CA LEU A 21 13.80 4.92 8.86
C LEU A 21 15.04 4.12 8.48
N ARG A 22 14.85 2.90 8.00
CA ARG A 22 15.94 2.03 7.55
C ARG A 22 16.31 2.24 6.09
N GLY A 23 15.70 3.21 5.45
CA GLY A 23 15.96 3.52 4.05
C GLY A 23 15.34 2.55 3.06
N LEU A 24 14.38 1.74 3.49
CA LEU A 24 13.69 0.81 2.63
C LEU A 24 12.54 1.50 1.91
N GLU A 25 12.32 1.12 0.66
CA GLU A 25 11.12 1.54 -0.05
C GLU A 25 9.93 0.73 0.45
N VAL A 26 8.85 1.44 0.75
CA VAL A 26 7.66 0.81 1.30
C VAL A 26 6.52 0.86 0.29
N VAL A 27 5.92 -0.29 0.05
CA VAL A 27 4.75 -0.44 -0.82
C VAL A 27 3.62 -1.02 0.03
N VAL A 28 2.47 -0.38 0.00
CA VAL A 28 1.30 -0.82 0.75
C VAL A 28 0.15 -1.07 -0.21
N PRO A 29 -0.30 -2.32 -0.36
CA PRO A 29 -1.50 -2.61 -1.15
C PRO A 29 -2.73 -2.20 -0.35
N ALA A 30 -3.46 -1.20 -0.85
CA ALA A 30 -4.61 -0.64 -0.15
C ALA A 30 -5.69 -1.69 0.12
N ASP A 31 -5.91 -2.59 -0.84
CA ASP A 31 -6.92 -3.63 -0.72
C ASP A 31 -6.49 -4.81 0.17
N ALA A 32 -5.27 -4.82 0.64
CA ALA A 32 -4.76 -5.80 1.59
C ALA A 32 -4.47 -5.21 2.96
N THR A 33 -5.00 -4.03 3.24
CA THR A 33 -4.92 -3.38 4.55
C THR A 33 -6.31 -2.98 5.02
N ALA A 34 -6.49 -2.88 6.32
CA ALA A 34 -7.77 -2.51 6.89
C ALA A 34 -7.59 -1.77 8.21
N VAL A 35 -8.54 -0.90 8.53
CA VAL A 35 -8.59 -0.25 9.83
C VAL A 35 -9.60 -0.96 10.72
N PHE A 36 -9.60 -0.59 12.00
CA PHE A 36 -10.46 -1.20 13.00
C PHE A 36 -11.95 -0.96 12.69
N GLN A 37 -12.75 -1.97 12.91
CA GLN A 37 -14.06 -2.14 12.30
C GLN A 37 -15.33 -1.97 13.18
N PRO A 38 -15.36 -1.33 14.33
CA PRO A 38 -16.66 -1.06 14.98
C PRO A 38 -17.26 0.27 14.55
N LEU A 39 -16.87 0.76 13.39
CA LEU A 39 -17.36 2.02 12.83
C LEU A 39 -18.31 1.73 11.68
N SER A 40 -19.06 2.73 11.26
CA SER A 40 -19.83 2.63 10.04
C SER A 40 -18.91 2.44 8.85
N GLU A 41 -19.44 1.87 7.78
CA GLU A 41 -18.66 1.63 6.56
C GLU A 41 -18.04 2.90 6.02
N GLU A 42 -18.79 4.00 6.04
CA GLU A 42 -18.29 5.30 5.61
C GLU A 42 -17.14 5.81 6.48
N ALA A 43 -17.26 5.64 7.80
CA ALA A 43 -16.22 6.06 8.73
C ALA A 43 -14.97 5.21 8.58
N VAL A 44 -15.11 3.92 8.36
CA VAL A 44 -14.00 3.01 8.10
C VAL A 44 -13.26 3.44 6.84
N GLN A 45 -13.98 3.71 5.77
CA GLN A 45 -13.38 4.10 4.50
C GLN A 45 -12.65 5.44 4.61
N ALA A 46 -13.25 6.41 5.27
CA ALA A 46 -12.62 7.71 5.48
C ALA A 46 -11.34 7.59 6.31
N ARG A 47 -11.36 6.75 7.32
CA ARG A 47 -10.21 6.50 8.17
C ARG A 47 -9.10 5.78 7.41
N GLN A 48 -9.47 4.81 6.60
CA GLN A 48 -8.54 4.09 5.74
C GLN A 48 -7.84 5.05 4.77
N GLU A 49 -8.59 5.91 4.12
CA GLU A 49 -8.04 6.88 3.18
C GLU A 49 -7.08 7.87 3.86
N ARG A 50 -7.46 8.35 5.04
CA ARG A 50 -6.57 9.24 5.81
C ARG A 50 -5.29 8.54 6.23
N ALA A 51 -5.38 7.28 6.63
CA ALA A 51 -4.21 6.50 7.01
C ALA A 51 -3.27 6.31 5.84
N LEU A 52 -3.79 5.94 4.68
CA LEU A 52 -2.99 5.76 3.48
C LEU A 52 -2.36 7.07 3.02
N ASP A 53 -3.11 8.15 3.10
CA ASP A 53 -2.62 9.47 2.72
C ASP A 53 -1.48 9.92 3.63
N TYR A 54 -1.59 9.65 4.91
CA TYR A 54 -0.51 9.91 5.87
C TYR A 54 0.76 9.15 5.48
N LEU A 55 0.62 7.88 5.14
CA LEU A 55 1.76 7.06 4.73
C LEU A 55 2.43 7.61 3.48
N ARG A 56 1.64 8.02 2.49
CA ARG A 56 2.17 8.64 1.28
C ARG A 56 2.92 9.92 1.59
N THR A 57 2.31 10.77 2.40
CA THR A 57 2.79 12.13 2.64
C THR A 57 4.07 12.15 3.47
N PHE A 58 4.11 11.36 4.52
CA PHE A 58 5.20 11.44 5.50
C PHE A 58 6.28 10.39 5.30
N TYR A 59 5.95 9.23 4.76
CA TYR A 59 6.93 8.16 4.60
C TYR A 59 7.21 7.80 3.13
N GLY A 60 6.61 8.52 2.21
CA GLY A 60 6.80 8.25 0.80
C GLY A 60 6.33 6.87 0.37
N VAL A 61 5.35 6.30 1.09
CA VAL A 61 4.82 4.97 0.79
C VAL A 61 4.12 4.99 -0.57
N ARG A 62 4.38 3.97 -1.34
CA ARG A 62 3.69 3.76 -2.60
C ARG A 62 2.47 2.91 -2.34
N VAL A 63 1.30 3.51 -2.52
CA VAL A 63 0.03 2.82 -2.31
C VAL A 63 -0.46 2.28 -3.64
N VAL A 64 -0.71 0.98 -3.68
CA VAL A 64 -1.07 0.26 -4.90
C VAL A 64 -2.24 -0.68 -4.60
N ASP A 65 -2.71 -1.40 -5.61
CA ASP A 65 -3.61 -2.53 -5.43
C ASP A 65 -2.81 -3.83 -5.47
N THR A 66 -3.34 -4.87 -4.85
CA THR A 66 -2.69 -6.18 -4.87
C THR A 66 -2.48 -6.68 -6.30
N ALA A 67 -3.42 -6.40 -7.17
CA ALA A 67 -3.30 -6.78 -8.59
C ALA A 67 -2.04 -6.20 -9.23
N ASP A 68 -1.65 -4.98 -8.87
CA ASP A 68 -0.44 -4.36 -9.39
C ASP A 68 0.81 -5.11 -8.94
N LEU A 69 0.82 -5.59 -7.70
CA LEU A 69 1.95 -6.34 -7.16
C LEU A 69 2.07 -7.74 -7.76
N LEU A 70 0.95 -8.36 -8.04
CA LEU A 70 0.92 -9.70 -8.62
C LEU A 70 1.20 -9.68 -10.11
N GLY A 71 1.32 -8.51 -10.71
CA GLY A 71 1.44 -8.40 -12.16
C GLY A 71 0.19 -8.87 -12.87
N GLU A 72 -0.96 -8.67 -12.23
CA GLU A 72 -2.24 -9.06 -12.80
C GLU A 72 -2.43 -8.43 -14.17
N PRO A 73 -3.00 -9.17 -15.08
CA PRO A 73 -3.15 -8.67 -16.42
C PRO A 73 -4.13 -7.51 -16.46
N GLY A 74 -3.56 -6.39 -16.79
CA GLY A 74 -4.33 -5.48 -17.55
C GLY A 74 -4.22 -5.97 -18.98
N PRO A 75 -4.30 -5.10 -19.95
CA PRO A 75 -4.14 -5.50 -21.35
C PRO A 75 -2.79 -6.16 -21.66
N ALA A 76 -1.76 -5.83 -20.91
CA ALA A 76 -0.42 -6.33 -21.15
C ALA A 76 -0.16 -7.73 -20.58
N GLY A 77 -0.92 -8.11 -19.55
CA GLY A 77 -0.75 -9.40 -18.90
C GLY A 77 0.40 -9.42 -17.90
N PRO A 78 0.45 -10.47 -17.07
CA PRO A 78 1.42 -10.53 -15.97
C PRO A 78 2.84 -10.80 -16.44
N SER A 79 3.02 -11.33 -17.61
CA SER A 79 4.33 -11.67 -18.17
C SER A 79 4.95 -10.54 -18.99
N ASP A 80 4.30 -9.39 -19.08
CA ASP A 80 4.84 -8.27 -19.85
C ASP A 80 5.99 -7.61 -19.08
N PRO A 81 7.21 -7.67 -19.61
CA PRO A 81 8.36 -7.09 -18.93
C PRO A 81 8.29 -5.56 -18.84
N SER A 82 7.61 -4.89 -19.75
CA SER A 82 7.44 -3.45 -19.71
C SER A 82 6.63 -3.05 -18.49
N ARG A 83 5.58 -3.80 -18.18
CA ARG A 83 4.75 -3.56 -17.01
C ARG A 83 5.53 -3.79 -15.72
N ALA A 84 6.29 -4.87 -15.66
CA ALA A 84 7.11 -5.15 -14.49
C ALA A 84 8.18 -4.08 -14.27
N ALA A 85 8.81 -3.63 -15.34
CA ALA A 85 9.80 -2.57 -15.28
C ALA A 85 9.19 -1.25 -14.82
N ALA A 86 8.03 -0.89 -15.36
CA ALA A 86 7.31 0.32 -14.95
C ALA A 86 6.93 0.28 -13.48
N ALA A 87 6.45 -0.86 -12.98
CA ALA A 87 6.12 -1.03 -11.57
C ALA A 87 7.36 -0.87 -10.69
N ALA A 88 8.49 -1.39 -11.12
CA ALA A 88 9.74 -1.26 -10.38
C ALA A 88 10.25 0.20 -10.37
N GLU A 89 10.09 0.91 -11.45
CA GLU A 89 10.54 2.30 -11.58
C GLU A 89 9.69 3.31 -10.81
N GLN A 90 8.50 2.96 -10.45
CA GLN A 90 7.60 3.84 -9.70
C GLN A 90 7.96 3.99 -8.23
N ARG A 91 9.01 3.42 -7.82
CA ARG A 91 9.48 3.52 -6.44
C ARG A 91 10.09 4.86 -6.13
#